data_1d6ffdd79a290ce0277fd9390f3a5042
#
_entry.id   1d6ffdd79a290ce0277fd9390f3a5042
#
_cell.length_a   1.000
_cell.length_b   1.000
_cell.length_c   1.000
_cell.angle_alpha   90.00
_cell.angle_beta   90.00
_cell.angle_gamma   90.00
#
_symmetry.space_group_name_H-M   'P 1'
#
loop_
_entity.id
_entity.type
_entity.pdbx_description
1 polymer ?
#
loop_
_entity_poly.entity_id
_entity_poly.type
_entity_poly.pdbx_seq_one_letter_code
_entity_poly.pdbx_strand_id
1 'polypeptide(L)'
;MNHRTQYIAFVLFCLLAGTVQAKKWGVKNAPLLTPWSENIDPQNVLPEYPRPMMVRDEWRNLNGIWEFQQGFEGDKVPFNKRLSDEILVPFPWESPLSGIRQQFSSFRGWYRKKVAIPQNWSGQRVLLHFGAVDWEAAVYVNGHCLGKHQGGFDAFSFDITKYLVPKGEQEIIVSVYDPTDTKPIAIGKQWRPWYDDP
;
A
#
# COMPACT_ATOMS: atom_id res chain seq x y z
N MET A 1 -50.07 29.90 43.95
CA MET A 1 -49.84 29.51 42.55
C MET A 1 -48.32 29.41 42.34
N ASN A 2 -47.77 28.17 42.30
CA ASN A 2 -46.35 27.94 42.20
C ASN A 2 -46.00 27.61 40.74
N HIS A 3 -45.26 28.47 40.08
CA HIS A 3 -44.65 28.19 38.79
C HIS A 3 -43.31 27.45 39.00
N ARG A 4 -43.27 26.17 38.67
CA ARG A 4 -42.04 25.41 38.55
C ARG A 4 -41.45 25.67 37.17
N THR A 5 -40.36 26.40 37.14
CA THR A 5 -39.51 26.56 35.94
C THR A 5 -38.65 25.31 35.77
N GLN A 6 -38.93 24.52 34.73
CA GLN A 6 -38.07 23.39 34.35
C GLN A 6 -36.94 23.90 33.47
N TYR A 7 -35.69 23.76 33.96
CA TYR A 7 -34.46 23.96 33.18
C TYR A 7 -34.18 22.67 32.41
N ILE A 8 -34.28 22.68 31.09
CA ILE A 8 -33.83 21.62 30.19
C ILE A 8 -32.33 21.88 29.95
N ALA A 9 -31.48 21.09 30.55
CA ALA A 9 -30.04 21.11 30.24
C ALA A 9 -29.82 20.36 28.93
N PHE A 10 -29.48 21.09 27.87
CA PHE A 10 -29.02 20.52 26.59
C PHE A 10 -27.55 20.14 26.75
N VAL A 11 -27.25 18.85 26.91
CA VAL A 11 -25.88 18.34 26.87
C VAL A 11 -25.50 18.17 25.42
N LEU A 12 -24.73 19.11 24.90
CA LEU A 12 -24.14 19.05 23.57
C LEU A 12 -22.96 18.03 23.59
N PHE A 13 -23.22 16.80 23.17
CA PHE A 13 -22.18 15.79 23.01
C PHE A 13 -21.45 16.08 21.68
N CYS A 14 -20.38 16.86 21.71
CA CYS A 14 -19.46 17.00 20.59
C CYS A 14 -18.75 15.67 20.39
N LEU A 15 -19.21 14.87 19.43
CA LEU A 15 -18.45 13.75 18.87
C LEU A 15 -17.23 14.35 18.13
N LEU A 16 -16.10 14.42 18.83
CA LEU A 16 -14.80 14.62 18.20
C LEU A 16 -14.47 13.36 17.41
N ALA A 17 -14.95 13.31 16.18
CA ALA A 17 -14.41 12.37 15.20
C ALA A 17 -12.96 12.80 14.93
N GLY A 18 -12.04 12.27 15.70
CA GLY A 18 -10.61 12.44 15.47
C GLY A 18 -10.29 11.88 14.09
N THR A 19 -10.01 12.76 13.14
CA THR A 19 -9.44 12.34 11.86
C THR A 19 -8.07 11.77 12.14
N VAL A 20 -7.93 10.45 12.08
CA VAL A 20 -6.62 9.80 12.13
C VAL A 20 -5.85 10.30 10.92
N GLN A 21 -4.92 11.22 11.17
CA GLN A 21 -4.03 11.71 10.14
C GLN A 21 -2.95 10.64 9.93
N ALA A 22 -2.87 10.09 8.71
CA ALA A 22 -1.84 9.12 8.38
C ALA A 22 -0.45 9.72 8.65
N LYS A 23 0.43 8.90 9.20
CA LYS A 23 1.81 9.28 9.44
C LYS A 23 2.50 9.45 8.09
N LYS A 24 2.99 10.66 7.82
CA LYS A 24 3.65 10.98 6.56
C LYS A 24 4.94 10.21 6.40
N TRP A 25 5.22 9.83 5.17
CA TRP A 25 6.46 9.22 4.77
C TRP A 25 7.68 10.12 5.07
N GLY A 26 8.79 9.47 5.39
CA GLY A 26 10.12 10.06 5.50
C GLY A 26 11.14 8.96 5.70
N VAL A 27 12.33 9.14 5.16
CA VAL A 27 13.45 8.19 5.31
C VAL A 27 13.75 7.98 6.79
N LYS A 28 13.86 6.72 7.20
CA LYS A 28 14.18 6.37 8.59
C LYS A 28 15.69 6.35 8.80
N ASN A 29 16.12 6.73 10.00
CA ASN A 29 17.51 6.57 10.41
C ASN A 29 17.97 5.12 10.25
N ALA A 30 19.15 4.91 9.65
CA ALA A 30 19.78 3.61 9.52
C ALA A 30 21.28 3.74 9.66
N PRO A 31 21.98 2.72 10.18
CA PRO A 31 23.45 2.75 10.31
C PRO A 31 24.15 2.76 8.96
N LEU A 32 23.50 2.22 7.93
CA LEU A 32 24.02 2.15 6.56
C LEU A 32 22.98 2.71 5.61
N LEU A 33 23.33 3.84 4.96
CA LEU A 33 22.62 4.40 3.81
C LEU A 33 23.61 4.54 2.68
N THR A 34 23.15 4.33 1.46
CA THR A 34 23.98 4.57 0.27
C THR A 34 23.82 6.02 -0.21
N PRO A 35 24.80 6.58 -0.95
CA PRO A 35 24.66 7.95 -1.50
C PRO A 35 23.41 8.15 -2.35
N TRP A 36 22.92 7.10 -2.99
CA TRP A 36 21.67 7.17 -3.80
C TRP A 36 20.42 7.36 -2.95
N SER A 37 20.46 7.05 -1.66
CA SER A 37 19.33 7.27 -0.76
C SER A 37 19.05 8.75 -0.47
N GLU A 38 20.05 9.62 -0.66
CA GLU A 38 19.95 11.05 -0.38
C GLU A 38 19.10 11.80 -1.42
N ASN A 39 18.98 11.24 -2.63
CA ASN A 39 18.34 11.89 -3.78
C ASN A 39 17.05 11.19 -4.21
N ILE A 40 16.38 10.46 -3.31
CA ILE A 40 15.11 9.81 -3.64
C ILE A 40 13.99 10.84 -3.68
N ASP A 41 13.42 11.02 -4.87
CA ASP A 41 12.19 11.78 -5.06
C ASP A 41 10.98 10.84 -4.91
N PRO A 42 10.16 10.98 -3.85
CA PRO A 42 8.99 10.15 -3.63
C PRO A 42 7.89 10.34 -4.67
N GLN A 43 7.96 11.40 -5.47
CA GLN A 43 7.05 11.68 -6.58
C GLN A 43 7.49 11.00 -7.87
N ASN A 44 8.76 10.60 -7.98
CA ASN A 44 9.37 10.06 -9.20
C ASN A 44 10.32 8.90 -8.89
N VAL A 45 9.84 7.90 -8.18
CA VAL A 45 10.62 6.74 -7.74
C VAL A 45 10.77 5.74 -8.85
N LEU A 46 12.02 5.45 -9.24
CA LEU A 46 12.36 4.48 -10.29
C LEU A 46 11.43 4.62 -11.51
N PRO A 47 11.51 5.79 -12.20
CA PRO A 47 10.54 6.13 -13.25
C PRO A 47 10.76 5.35 -14.55
N GLU A 48 11.88 4.66 -14.66
CA GLU A 48 12.27 3.96 -15.87
C GLU A 48 11.24 2.90 -16.24
N TYR A 49 10.93 2.81 -17.53
CA TYR A 49 10.08 1.75 -18.02
C TYR A 49 10.75 0.38 -17.79
N PRO A 50 10.08 -0.59 -17.16
CA PRO A 50 10.74 -1.83 -16.71
C PRO A 50 11.24 -2.73 -17.84
N ARG A 51 10.82 -2.46 -19.08
CA ARG A 51 11.22 -3.20 -20.29
C ARG A 51 11.62 -2.21 -21.37
N PRO A 52 12.83 -1.64 -21.33
CA PRO A 52 13.23 -0.51 -22.20
C PRO A 52 13.18 -0.84 -23.69
N MET A 53 13.27 -2.11 -24.08
CA MET A 53 13.13 -2.54 -25.50
C MET A 53 11.67 -2.71 -25.96
N MET A 54 10.70 -2.58 -25.05
CA MET A 54 9.27 -2.78 -25.33
C MET A 54 8.43 -1.65 -24.74
N VAL A 55 8.93 -0.44 -24.79
CA VAL A 55 8.26 0.76 -24.25
C VAL A 55 6.89 0.92 -24.88
N ARG A 56 5.92 1.30 -24.07
CA ARG A 56 4.56 1.66 -24.47
C ARG A 56 4.32 3.12 -24.12
N ASP A 57 3.69 3.85 -25.01
CA ASP A 57 3.39 5.27 -24.83
C ASP A 57 2.32 5.47 -23.73
N GLU A 58 1.31 4.59 -23.73
CA GLU A 58 0.24 4.59 -22.75
C GLU A 58 0.65 3.80 -21.49
N TRP A 59 1.50 4.40 -20.69
CA TRP A 59 2.04 3.82 -19.46
C TRP A 59 2.02 4.81 -18.31
N ARG A 60 1.71 4.33 -17.12
CA ARG A 60 1.79 5.11 -15.89
C ARG A 60 2.49 4.31 -14.80
N ASN A 61 3.60 4.82 -14.29
CA ASN A 61 4.26 4.27 -13.11
C ASN A 61 3.42 4.58 -11.85
N LEU A 62 3.16 3.57 -11.04
CA LEU A 62 2.43 3.69 -9.76
C LEU A 62 3.35 3.60 -8.54
N ASN A 63 4.66 3.49 -8.73
CA ASN A 63 5.62 3.65 -7.62
C ASN A 63 5.40 4.99 -6.90
N GLY A 64 6.06 5.19 -5.78
CA GLY A 64 5.90 6.38 -4.97
C GLY A 64 5.09 6.11 -3.70
N ILE A 65 4.48 7.14 -3.16
CA ILE A 65 3.75 7.04 -1.89
C ILE A 65 2.46 6.24 -2.07
N TRP A 66 2.29 5.24 -1.20
CA TRP A 66 1.07 4.50 -0.96
C TRP A 66 0.66 4.66 0.50
N GLU A 67 -0.62 4.53 0.80
CA GLU A 67 -1.06 4.33 2.18
C GLU A 67 -0.72 2.89 2.60
N PHE A 68 -0.37 2.71 3.87
CA PHE A 68 0.07 1.43 4.43
C PHE A 68 -0.50 1.20 5.81
N GLN A 69 -0.75 -0.05 6.13
CA GLN A 69 -1.10 -0.48 7.48
C GLN A 69 -0.69 -1.93 7.69
N GLN A 70 -0.14 -2.24 8.85
CA GLN A 70 0.03 -3.64 9.25
C GLN A 70 -1.31 -4.37 9.20
N GLY A 71 -1.30 -5.57 8.62
CA GLY A 71 -2.47 -6.45 8.54
C GLY A 71 -2.36 -7.64 9.48
N PHE A 72 -3.48 -8.28 9.74
CA PHE A 72 -3.58 -9.51 10.53
C PHE A 72 -4.40 -10.57 9.78
N GLU A 73 -4.26 -11.81 10.20
CA GLU A 73 -5.09 -12.88 9.67
C GLU A 73 -6.56 -12.65 10.02
N GLY A 74 -7.44 -12.82 9.06
CA GLY A 74 -8.87 -12.58 9.23
C GLY A 74 -9.31 -11.12 9.10
N ASP A 75 -8.39 -10.18 8.88
CA ASP A 75 -8.75 -8.77 8.64
C ASP A 75 -9.67 -8.65 7.42
N LYS A 76 -10.65 -7.76 7.55
CA LYS A 76 -11.47 -7.34 6.41
C LYS A 76 -10.69 -6.36 5.54
N VAL A 77 -10.87 -6.48 4.23
CA VAL A 77 -10.28 -5.53 3.27
C VAL A 77 -10.71 -4.10 3.62
N PRO A 78 -9.76 -3.16 3.76
CA PRO A 78 -10.05 -1.80 4.22
C PRO A 78 -10.59 -0.88 3.10
N PHE A 79 -11.66 -1.30 2.42
CA PHE A 79 -12.29 -0.50 1.37
C PHE A 79 -12.75 0.87 1.88
N ASN A 80 -12.47 1.91 1.10
CA ASN A 80 -12.84 3.30 1.38
C ASN A 80 -12.35 3.83 2.74
N LYS A 81 -11.33 3.17 3.31
CA LYS A 81 -10.71 3.59 4.56
C LYS A 81 -9.29 4.07 4.30
N ARG A 82 -8.93 5.21 4.90
CA ARG A 82 -7.55 5.65 4.93
C ARG A 82 -6.75 4.76 5.87
N LEU A 83 -5.54 4.37 5.45
CA LEU A 83 -4.63 3.58 6.26
C LEU A 83 -3.76 4.48 7.15
N SER A 84 -3.16 3.92 8.18
CA SER A 84 -2.50 4.66 9.27
C SER A 84 -1.18 5.33 8.88
N ASP A 85 -0.48 4.77 7.91
CA ASP A 85 0.88 5.16 7.55
C ASP A 85 0.99 5.43 6.04
N GLU A 86 2.12 6.03 5.65
CA GLU A 86 2.55 6.14 4.26
C GLU A 86 3.81 5.32 4.06
N ILE A 87 3.88 4.59 2.95
CA ILE A 87 5.03 3.79 2.53
C ILE A 87 5.48 4.19 1.14
N LEU A 88 6.80 4.20 0.91
CA LEU A 88 7.36 4.46 -0.40
C LEU A 88 7.57 3.14 -1.15
N VAL A 89 6.71 2.84 -2.11
CA VAL A 89 6.84 1.70 -3.01
C VAL A 89 7.87 2.04 -4.12
N PRO A 90 8.81 1.13 -4.47
CA PRO A 90 8.79 -0.32 -4.24
C PRO A 90 9.66 -0.80 -3.06
N PHE A 91 10.05 0.07 -2.15
CA PHE A 91 10.90 -0.34 -1.02
C PHE A 91 10.13 -1.23 -0.03
N PRO A 92 10.71 -2.37 0.38
CA PRO A 92 10.08 -3.25 1.37
C PRO A 92 9.96 -2.54 2.73
N TRP A 93 8.98 -2.91 3.52
CA TRP A 93 8.68 -2.23 4.79
C TRP A 93 9.82 -2.26 5.81
N GLU A 94 10.78 -3.20 5.71
CA GLU A 94 11.99 -3.25 6.52
C GLU A 94 13.01 -2.19 6.11
N SER A 95 12.96 -1.74 4.86
CA SER A 95 13.90 -0.74 4.35
C SER A 95 13.71 0.62 5.01
N PRO A 96 14.81 1.34 5.35
CA PRO A 96 14.73 2.73 5.78
C PRO A 96 14.04 3.65 4.77
N LEU A 97 14.20 3.35 3.48
CA LEU A 97 13.62 4.15 2.38
C LEU A 97 12.12 3.97 2.25
N SER A 98 11.58 2.86 2.73
CA SER A 98 10.13 2.67 2.76
C SER A 98 9.41 3.71 3.62
N GLY A 99 10.09 4.27 4.63
CA GLY A 99 9.51 5.14 5.64
C GLY A 99 8.87 4.37 6.81
N ILE A 100 8.81 3.06 6.75
CA ILE A 100 8.28 2.19 7.81
C ILE A 100 9.44 1.68 8.69
N ARG A 101 10.42 0.99 8.08
CA ARG A 101 11.56 0.38 8.75
C ARG A 101 11.16 -0.44 9.96
N GLN A 102 10.26 -1.38 9.76
CA GLN A 102 9.73 -2.20 10.83
C GLN A 102 9.51 -3.63 10.33
N GLN A 103 9.72 -4.60 11.20
CA GLN A 103 9.31 -5.97 10.98
C GLN A 103 7.99 -6.22 11.69
N PHE A 104 7.10 -6.92 11.03
CA PHE A 104 5.78 -7.23 11.57
C PHE A 104 5.65 -8.73 11.84
N SER A 105 5.35 -9.09 13.08
CA SER A 105 5.14 -10.48 13.49
C SER A 105 3.93 -11.14 12.82
N SER A 106 3.00 -10.33 12.29
CA SER A 106 1.87 -10.82 11.48
C SER A 106 2.27 -11.21 10.07
N PHE A 107 3.47 -10.77 9.60
CA PHE A 107 3.93 -10.97 8.22
C PHE A 107 2.94 -10.47 7.15
N ARG A 108 2.06 -9.52 7.50
CA ARG A 108 0.98 -9.03 6.64
C ARG A 108 0.97 -7.51 6.59
N GLY A 109 0.67 -6.99 5.39
CA GLY A 109 0.50 -5.56 5.17
C GLY A 109 -0.63 -5.27 4.18
N TRP A 110 -1.30 -4.15 4.40
CA TRP A 110 -2.27 -3.56 3.49
C TRP A 110 -1.65 -2.35 2.82
N TYR A 111 -1.69 -2.32 1.51
CA TYR A 111 -1.27 -1.19 0.68
C TYR A 111 -2.49 -0.64 -0.02
N ARG A 112 -2.62 0.68 -0.08
CA ARG A 112 -3.73 1.36 -0.72
C ARG A 112 -3.25 2.57 -1.52
N LYS A 113 -3.75 2.71 -2.73
CA LYS A 113 -3.51 3.89 -3.56
C LYS A 113 -4.77 4.28 -4.30
N LYS A 114 -4.99 5.58 -4.41
CA LYS A 114 -5.98 6.16 -5.31
C LYS A 114 -5.29 6.68 -6.56
N VAL A 115 -5.83 6.35 -7.73
CA VAL A 115 -5.27 6.73 -9.02
C VAL A 115 -6.36 7.19 -9.98
N ALA A 116 -6.14 8.32 -10.66
CA ALA A 116 -6.98 8.72 -11.76
C ALA A 116 -6.51 8.02 -13.04
N ILE A 117 -7.42 7.45 -13.81
CA ILE A 117 -7.12 6.93 -15.15
C ILE A 117 -7.15 8.11 -16.13
N PRO A 118 -6.14 8.25 -17.02
CA PRO A 118 -6.14 9.29 -18.05
C PRO A 118 -7.38 9.21 -18.95
N GLN A 119 -7.95 10.34 -19.30
CA GLN A 119 -9.17 10.38 -20.12
C GLN A 119 -8.96 9.80 -21.52
N ASN A 120 -7.77 9.94 -22.10
CA ASN A 120 -7.42 9.37 -23.39
C ASN A 120 -7.36 7.82 -23.38
N TRP A 121 -7.42 7.19 -22.20
CA TRP A 121 -7.53 5.73 -22.08
C TRP A 121 -9.00 5.24 -22.09
N SER A 122 -9.96 6.14 -22.26
CA SER A 122 -11.38 5.78 -22.33
C SER A 122 -11.64 4.81 -23.48
N GLY A 123 -12.33 3.70 -23.16
CA GLY A 123 -12.60 2.63 -24.13
C GLY A 123 -11.42 1.70 -24.42
N GLN A 124 -10.25 1.95 -23.83
CA GLN A 124 -9.11 1.05 -23.94
C GLN A 124 -9.13 -0.02 -22.84
N ARG A 125 -8.38 -1.06 -23.09
CA ARG A 125 -8.10 -2.11 -22.12
C ARG A 125 -7.02 -1.63 -21.16
N VAL A 126 -7.31 -1.62 -19.87
CA VAL A 126 -6.40 -1.16 -18.80
C VAL A 126 -5.88 -2.35 -18.01
N LEU A 127 -4.56 -2.51 -18.01
CA LEU A 127 -3.88 -3.57 -17.28
C LEU A 127 -3.14 -2.99 -16.08
N LEU A 128 -3.28 -3.64 -14.93
CA LEU A 128 -2.50 -3.36 -13.72
C LEU A 128 -1.37 -4.39 -13.63
N HIS A 129 -0.13 -3.91 -13.69
CA HIS A 129 1.05 -4.75 -13.69
C HIS A 129 1.79 -4.64 -12.35
N PHE A 130 2.32 -5.77 -11.89
CA PHE A 130 3.25 -5.88 -10.78
C PHE A 130 4.54 -6.51 -11.28
N GLY A 131 5.69 -5.92 -10.97
CA GLY A 131 6.99 -6.48 -11.28
C GLY A 131 7.30 -7.70 -10.43
N ALA A 132 7.01 -7.61 -9.14
CA ALA A 132 7.00 -8.69 -8.16
C ALA A 132 6.31 -8.22 -6.88
N VAL A 133 5.78 -9.14 -6.10
CA VAL A 133 5.30 -8.90 -4.73
C VAL A 133 5.63 -10.12 -3.90
N ASP A 134 6.46 -9.95 -2.90
CA ASP A 134 6.88 -11.04 -2.03
C ASP A 134 5.95 -11.14 -0.82
N TRP A 135 5.37 -12.22 -0.56
CA TRP A 135 5.33 -13.50 -1.30
C TRP A 135 3.94 -13.77 -1.90
N GLU A 136 2.84 -13.60 -1.14
CA GLU A 136 1.45 -13.69 -1.60
C GLU A 136 0.85 -12.30 -1.70
N ALA A 137 0.30 -11.97 -2.85
CA ALA A 137 -0.46 -10.76 -3.08
C ALA A 137 -1.93 -11.10 -3.37
N ALA A 138 -2.86 -10.43 -2.69
CA ALA A 138 -4.26 -10.38 -3.11
C ALA A 138 -4.60 -8.95 -3.53
N VAL A 139 -5.12 -8.79 -4.76
CA VAL A 139 -5.31 -7.48 -5.38
C VAL A 139 -6.79 -7.17 -5.53
N TYR A 140 -7.15 -5.95 -5.17
CA TYR A 140 -8.52 -5.43 -5.22
C TYR A 140 -8.56 -4.10 -5.94
N VAL A 141 -9.59 -3.88 -6.75
CA VAL A 141 -9.86 -2.61 -7.41
C VAL A 141 -11.34 -2.25 -7.21
N ASN A 142 -11.60 -1.05 -6.69
CA ASN A 142 -12.94 -0.50 -6.47
C ASN A 142 -13.90 -1.48 -5.79
N GLY A 143 -13.44 -2.16 -4.75
CA GLY A 143 -14.24 -3.13 -3.99
C GLY A 143 -14.27 -4.55 -4.56
N HIS A 144 -13.68 -4.81 -5.72
CA HIS A 144 -13.67 -6.11 -6.37
C HIS A 144 -12.33 -6.83 -6.18
N CYS A 145 -12.35 -8.08 -5.75
CA CYS A 145 -11.17 -8.94 -5.74
C CYS A 145 -10.86 -9.38 -7.16
N LEU A 146 -9.63 -9.09 -7.62
CA LEU A 146 -9.16 -9.50 -8.95
C LEU A 146 -8.58 -10.92 -8.92
N GLY A 147 -7.96 -11.29 -7.81
CA GLY A 147 -7.30 -12.58 -7.62
C GLY A 147 -6.12 -12.51 -6.68
N LYS A 148 -5.40 -13.61 -6.60
CA LYS A 148 -4.18 -13.76 -5.84
C LYS A 148 -3.02 -14.19 -6.73
N HIS A 149 -1.82 -13.83 -6.32
CA HIS A 149 -0.55 -14.30 -6.88
C HIS A 149 0.35 -14.77 -5.74
N GLN A 150 1.11 -15.81 -5.98
CA GLN A 150 2.13 -16.33 -5.06
C GLN A 150 3.45 -16.46 -5.83
N GLY A 151 4.52 -15.97 -5.24
CA GLY A 151 5.87 -15.94 -5.81
C GLY A 151 6.46 -14.53 -5.73
N GLY A 152 7.59 -14.40 -5.04
CA GLY A 152 8.23 -13.09 -4.79
C GLY A 152 9.08 -12.57 -5.96
N PHE A 153 9.25 -13.36 -7.03
CA PHE A 153 10.20 -13.06 -8.12
C PHE A 153 9.54 -12.94 -9.49
N ASP A 154 8.26 -13.28 -9.60
CA ASP A 154 7.54 -13.33 -10.88
C ASP A 154 6.65 -12.10 -11.05
N ALA A 155 6.66 -11.57 -12.28
CA ALA A 155 5.74 -10.52 -12.68
C ALA A 155 4.35 -11.08 -12.98
N PHE A 156 3.32 -10.32 -12.59
CA PHE A 156 1.94 -10.68 -12.88
C PHE A 156 1.09 -9.46 -13.23
N SER A 157 -0.10 -9.70 -13.79
CA SER A 157 -0.96 -8.61 -14.26
C SER A 157 -2.43 -8.98 -14.15
N PHE A 158 -3.26 -7.96 -13.94
CA PHE A 158 -4.71 -8.07 -13.96
C PHE A 158 -5.32 -7.10 -14.97
N ASP A 159 -6.31 -7.56 -15.72
CA ASP A 159 -7.18 -6.69 -16.49
C ASP A 159 -8.21 -6.05 -15.56
N ILE A 160 -8.10 -4.74 -15.38
CA ILE A 160 -8.96 -3.98 -14.48
C ILE A 160 -10.08 -3.24 -15.20
N THR A 161 -10.15 -3.33 -16.51
CA THR A 161 -11.03 -2.52 -17.38
C THR A 161 -12.48 -2.51 -16.90
N LYS A 162 -13.05 -3.67 -16.62
CA LYS A 162 -14.45 -3.80 -16.20
C LYS A 162 -14.73 -3.35 -14.76
N TYR A 163 -13.69 -3.11 -13.97
CA TYR A 163 -13.80 -2.70 -12.58
C TYR A 163 -13.58 -1.21 -12.38
N LEU A 164 -13.25 -0.47 -13.46
CA LEU A 164 -13.04 0.96 -13.39
C LEU A 164 -14.37 1.70 -13.17
N VAL A 165 -14.35 2.66 -12.25
CA VAL A 165 -15.47 3.60 -12.13
C VAL A 165 -15.35 4.69 -13.19
N PRO A 166 -16.48 5.13 -13.80
CA PRO A 166 -16.45 6.06 -14.95
C PRO A 166 -15.91 7.45 -14.62
N LYS A 167 -15.97 7.86 -13.37
CA LYS A 167 -15.53 9.19 -12.90
C LYS A 167 -14.81 9.07 -11.57
N GLY A 168 -13.79 9.93 -11.38
CA GLY A 168 -13.02 9.98 -10.15
C GLY A 168 -11.82 9.05 -10.14
N GLU A 169 -11.29 8.85 -8.95
CA GLU A 169 -10.12 8.00 -8.73
C GLU A 169 -10.54 6.54 -8.53
N GLN A 170 -9.69 5.65 -9.01
CA GLN A 170 -9.78 4.22 -8.76
C GLN A 170 -9.07 3.89 -7.45
N GLU A 171 -9.70 3.12 -6.59
CA GLU A 171 -9.08 2.61 -5.38
C GLU A 171 -8.42 1.27 -5.66
N ILE A 172 -7.11 1.20 -5.50
CA ILE A 172 -6.33 -0.04 -5.58
C ILE A 172 -5.92 -0.42 -4.17
N ILE A 173 -6.22 -1.67 -3.77
CA ILE A 173 -5.77 -2.24 -2.49
C ILE A 173 -5.01 -3.53 -2.78
N VAL A 174 -3.88 -3.70 -2.11
CA VAL A 174 -3.07 -4.91 -2.17
C VAL A 174 -2.87 -5.43 -0.75
N SER A 175 -3.30 -6.64 -0.49
CA SER A 175 -2.90 -7.40 0.70
C SER A 175 -1.64 -8.15 0.38
N VAL A 176 -0.63 -8.01 1.22
CA VAL A 176 0.64 -8.72 1.10
C VAL A 176 0.82 -9.62 2.31
N TYR A 177 1.24 -10.85 2.08
CA TYR A 177 1.66 -11.78 3.10
C TYR A 177 3.03 -12.37 2.74
N ASP A 178 4.02 -12.07 3.56
CA ASP A 178 5.37 -12.59 3.44
C ASP A 178 5.77 -13.31 4.73
N PRO A 179 5.69 -14.65 4.77
CA PRO A 179 6.09 -15.43 5.94
C PRO A 179 7.61 -15.45 6.13
N THR A 180 8.38 -14.82 5.24
CA THR A 180 9.83 -14.78 5.22
C THR A 180 10.42 -16.22 5.31
N ASP A 181 11.20 -16.53 6.34
CA ASP A 181 11.83 -17.84 6.57
C ASP A 181 11.03 -18.79 7.52
N THR A 182 9.81 -18.38 7.91
CA THR A 182 8.96 -19.18 8.82
C THR A 182 8.14 -20.27 8.09
N LYS A 183 8.15 -20.26 6.77
CA LYS A 183 7.48 -21.27 5.91
C LYS A 183 8.39 -21.69 4.75
N PRO A 184 8.14 -22.84 4.12
CA PRO A 184 8.94 -23.32 3.00
C PRO A 184 8.58 -22.54 1.71
N ILE A 185 9.04 -21.31 1.63
CA ILE A 185 8.99 -20.45 0.45
C ILE A 185 10.40 -20.17 -0.05
N ALA A 186 10.51 -19.69 -1.29
CA ALA A 186 11.80 -19.29 -1.85
C ALA A 186 12.29 -17.99 -1.19
N ILE A 187 13.37 -18.08 -0.42
CA ILE A 187 13.98 -16.96 0.31
C ILE A 187 15.30 -16.49 -0.30
N GLY A 188 15.73 -17.10 -1.40
CA GLY A 188 17.02 -16.82 -2.01
C GLY A 188 18.19 -17.18 -1.10
N LYS A 189 19.20 -16.29 -1.02
CA LYS A 189 20.35 -16.43 -0.14
C LYS A 189 20.22 -15.66 1.17
N GLN A 190 19.10 -15.00 1.37
CA GLN A 190 18.86 -14.22 2.58
C GLN A 190 18.32 -15.14 3.67
N TRP A 191 18.95 -15.08 4.82
CA TRP A 191 18.55 -15.82 6.01
C TRP A 191 18.66 -14.89 7.21
N ARG A 192 17.94 -15.18 8.29
CA ARG A 192 17.94 -14.38 9.52
C ARG A 192 18.79 -15.02 10.61
N PRO A 193 20.13 -15.07 10.50
CA PRO A 193 20.94 -15.72 11.51
C PRO A 193 21.08 -14.91 12.81
N TRP A 194 20.73 -13.64 12.79
CA TRP A 194 21.05 -12.68 13.86
C TRP A 194 19.93 -12.36 14.83
N TYR A 195 18.77 -12.98 14.71
CA TYR A 195 17.68 -12.72 15.65
C TYR A 195 17.74 -13.60 16.90
N ASP A 196 18.52 -14.66 16.87
CA ASP A 196 18.71 -15.62 17.97
C ASP A 196 20.07 -15.51 18.62
N ASP A 197 20.92 -14.55 18.23
CA ASP A 197 22.22 -14.30 18.84
C ASP A 197 22.06 -13.22 19.92
N PRO A 198 22.30 -13.53 21.22
CA PRO A 198 22.08 -12.65 22.37
C PRO A 198 23.01 -11.43 22.39
#